data_7c1dc21fdb4dc89dc25900b77a02426f
#
_entry.id   7c1dc21fdb4dc89dc25900b77a02426f
#
_cell.length_a   1.000
_cell.length_b   1.000
_cell.length_c   1.000
_cell.angle_alpha   90.00
_cell.angle_beta   90.00
_cell.angle_gamma   90.00
#
_symmetry.space_group_name_H-M   'P 1'
#
loop_
_entity.id
_entity.type
_entity.pdbx_description
1 polymer ?
#
loop_
_entity_poly.entity_id
_entity_poly.type
_entity_poly.pdbx_seq_one_letter_code
_entity_poly.pdbx_strand_id
1 'polypeptide(L)'
;MKKRSMRVMALALSLLMAFTMTACGSKETPSAPAASAPASSAPAAPASDVSGNFVMGTGGVSGVWYPLGGAMCGAMTKDKLNITVQASGGSVENVRTMLSGERDLGLSSASIAYYGYEGINDFEGEDGSALRSLLAFAPMEMQFVVRADSGIKSLADLKGKAVGVGAIGSADEVTARELLGSVGLSYDDIDEQMLSVAEQVTAFKDRRLDAVFLTASAPTSGVLDAASQEKVTLIPIGGDDLDNFVTEYPYYFKTSVTPEQYSFLTEEVEVPGAMTVLMCTTNLSNEQVYAMLENFYANIDDVHAAHGSAANLTMETAVEGLPIPLHPGAEQFYKDHGVL
;
A
#
# COMPACT_ATOMS: atom_id res chain seq x y z
N MET A 1 -22.32 -8.72 -51.88
CA MET A 1 -21.70 -8.85 -53.21
C MET A 1 -20.20 -8.85 -53.07
N LYS A 2 -19.60 -9.92 -53.65
CA LYS A 2 -18.19 -10.14 -54.05
C LYS A 2 -17.12 -10.10 -52.91
N LYS A 3 -16.61 -11.20 -52.35
CA LYS A 3 -15.84 -12.38 -52.95
C LYS A 3 -14.58 -11.95 -53.71
N ARG A 4 -13.41 -12.35 -53.15
CA ARG A 4 -12.38 -13.25 -53.75
C ARG A 4 -11.06 -12.98 -53.02
N SER A 5 -10.43 -13.84 -52.37
CA SER A 5 -9.86 -15.19 -52.59
C SER A 5 -8.45 -15.18 -53.17
N MET A 6 -7.60 -15.93 -52.45
CA MET A 6 -6.64 -16.92 -52.97
C MET A 6 -5.25 -16.37 -53.34
N ARG A 7 -4.14 -16.99 -53.15
CA ARG A 7 -3.61 -18.34 -52.85
C ARG A 7 -2.08 -18.21 -52.80
N VAL A 8 -1.43 -18.81 -51.81
CA VAL A 8 -0.56 -20.00 -51.91
C VAL A 8 0.68 -19.87 -52.81
N MET A 9 1.90 -20.04 -52.28
CA MET A 9 2.80 -21.13 -52.70
C MET A 9 4.07 -21.20 -51.84
N ALA A 10 4.31 -22.37 -51.38
CA ALA A 10 5.52 -22.90 -50.75
C ALA A 10 6.65 -23.10 -51.77
N LEU A 11 7.90 -23.17 -51.35
CA LEU A 11 8.80 -24.27 -51.69
C LEU A 11 10.11 -24.19 -50.84
N ALA A 12 10.46 -25.35 -50.40
CA ALA A 12 11.68 -25.72 -49.71
C ALA A 12 12.90 -25.76 -50.66
N LEU A 13 14.12 -25.60 -50.10
CA LEU A 13 15.23 -26.44 -50.56
C LEU A 13 16.34 -26.52 -49.51
N SER A 14 16.60 -27.72 -49.08
CA SER A 14 17.75 -28.23 -48.31
C SER A 14 19.03 -28.22 -49.15
N LEU A 15 20.20 -27.95 -48.53
CA LEU A 15 21.41 -28.67 -48.94
C LEU A 15 22.45 -28.76 -47.79
N LEU A 16 22.82 -29.99 -47.52
CA LEU A 16 23.91 -30.53 -46.72
C LEU A 16 25.26 -30.21 -47.38
N MET A 17 26.30 -29.92 -46.59
CA MET A 17 27.66 -30.37 -46.90
C MET A 17 28.50 -30.45 -45.63
N ALA A 18 28.94 -31.68 -45.34
CA ALA A 18 30.03 -32.06 -44.48
C ALA A 18 31.31 -32.15 -45.30
N PHE A 19 32.48 -31.86 -44.69
CA PHE A 19 33.80 -32.42 -45.00
C PHE A 19 34.84 -31.78 -44.08
N THR A 20 35.52 -32.44 -43.33
CA THR A 20 36.54 -33.46 -43.08
C THR A 20 37.79 -32.87 -42.40
N MET A 21 38.28 -33.68 -41.52
CA MET A 21 39.55 -33.57 -40.72
C MET A 21 40.82 -33.37 -41.59
N THR A 22 41.82 -32.70 -41.00
CA THR A 22 43.19 -33.22 -41.05
C THR A 22 44.03 -32.74 -39.84
N ALA A 23 44.71 -33.69 -39.27
CA ALA A 23 45.64 -33.54 -38.15
C ALA A 23 47.08 -33.28 -38.61
N CYS A 24 47.88 -32.65 -37.77
CA CYS A 24 49.33 -32.83 -37.52
C CYS A 24 49.78 -31.65 -36.65
N GLY A 25 50.29 -31.71 -35.45
CA GLY A 25 51.36 -32.56 -34.91
C GLY A 25 52.57 -31.69 -34.64
N SER A 26 52.86 -31.23 -33.39
CA SER A 26 54.21 -31.06 -32.88
C SER A 26 54.19 -30.90 -31.34
N LYS A 27 55.08 -31.59 -30.71
CA LYS A 27 55.41 -31.71 -29.28
C LYS A 27 55.94 -30.39 -28.73
N GLU A 28 55.70 -30.10 -27.45
CA GLU A 28 56.67 -30.08 -26.37
C GLU A 28 56.04 -29.56 -25.03
N THR A 29 56.27 -30.27 -24.08
CA THR A 29 56.39 -30.58 -22.65
C THR A 29 56.21 -29.40 -21.64
N PRO A 30 56.02 -29.69 -20.34
CA PRO A 30 54.87 -29.23 -19.58
C PRO A 30 55.24 -28.19 -18.51
N SER A 31 54.34 -27.27 -18.24
CA SER A 31 54.34 -26.46 -17.03
C SER A 31 53.16 -26.82 -16.14
N ALA A 32 53.41 -26.98 -14.87
CA ALA A 32 52.52 -27.46 -13.83
C ALA A 32 51.21 -26.69 -13.70
N PRO A 33 50.13 -27.36 -13.27
CA PRO A 33 48.83 -26.74 -13.16
C PRO A 33 48.69 -25.92 -11.88
N ALA A 34 48.34 -24.66 -12.02
CA ALA A 34 47.75 -23.89 -10.94
C ALA A 34 46.34 -24.47 -10.67
N ALA A 35 46.15 -24.97 -9.46
CA ALA A 35 44.86 -25.46 -8.98
C ALA A 35 43.83 -24.32 -8.96
N SER A 36 42.93 -24.32 -9.94
CA SER A 36 41.68 -23.57 -9.88
C SER A 36 40.80 -24.30 -8.89
N ALA A 37 40.48 -23.64 -7.77
CA ALA A 37 39.46 -24.10 -6.86
C ALA A 37 38.11 -24.15 -7.62
N PRO A 38 37.29 -25.18 -7.43
CA PRO A 38 35.98 -25.21 -8.01
C PRO A 38 35.12 -24.10 -7.36
N ALA A 39 34.62 -23.17 -8.17
CA ALA A 39 33.56 -22.31 -7.76
C ALA A 39 32.38 -23.20 -7.34
N SER A 40 32.06 -23.18 -6.05
CA SER A 40 30.87 -23.82 -5.52
C SER A 40 29.68 -23.09 -6.12
N SER A 41 29.10 -23.64 -7.18
CA SER A 41 27.79 -23.28 -7.64
C SER A 41 26.82 -23.77 -6.55
N ALA A 42 26.27 -22.84 -5.77
CA ALA A 42 25.11 -23.13 -4.95
C ALA A 42 24.04 -23.76 -5.85
N PRO A 43 23.37 -24.83 -5.40
CA PRO A 43 22.26 -25.39 -6.17
C PRO A 43 21.23 -24.28 -6.35
N ALA A 44 20.90 -23.93 -7.59
CA ALA A 44 19.69 -23.18 -7.88
C ALA A 44 18.52 -23.98 -7.27
N ALA A 45 17.80 -23.38 -6.33
CA ALA A 45 16.55 -23.95 -5.84
C ALA A 45 15.69 -24.28 -7.04
N PRO A 46 15.00 -25.44 -7.06
CA PRO A 46 14.10 -25.76 -8.16
C PRO A 46 13.09 -24.60 -8.25
N ALA A 47 12.94 -24.05 -9.45
CA ALA A 47 11.87 -23.10 -9.73
C ALA A 47 10.55 -23.83 -9.41
N SER A 48 10.02 -23.63 -8.22
CA SER A 48 8.72 -24.12 -7.84
C SER A 48 7.72 -23.50 -8.80
N ASP A 49 6.83 -24.30 -9.36
CA ASP A 49 5.75 -23.85 -10.26
C ASP A 49 4.73 -23.08 -9.42
N VAL A 50 5.13 -21.86 -8.98
CA VAL A 50 4.33 -21.02 -8.10
C VAL A 50 3.13 -20.53 -8.89
N SER A 51 1.93 -20.83 -8.40
CA SER A 51 0.69 -20.49 -9.07
C SER A 51 -0.40 -20.12 -8.08
N GLY A 52 -1.39 -19.39 -8.55
CA GLY A 52 -2.56 -19.02 -7.77
C GLY A 52 -3.31 -17.85 -8.38
N ASN A 53 -4.59 -17.76 -8.00
CA ASN A 53 -5.40 -16.57 -8.25
C ASN A 53 -5.76 -15.96 -6.91
N PHE A 54 -5.39 -14.72 -6.72
CA PHE A 54 -5.51 -14.00 -5.45
C PHE A 54 -6.30 -12.72 -5.62
N VAL A 55 -6.97 -12.31 -4.56
CA VAL A 55 -7.74 -11.07 -4.51
C VAL A 55 -7.15 -10.15 -3.46
N MET A 56 -6.87 -8.90 -3.86
CA MET A 56 -6.40 -7.85 -2.97
C MET A 56 -7.52 -6.84 -2.70
N GLY A 57 -7.89 -6.69 -1.42
CA GLY A 57 -8.73 -5.61 -0.95
C GLY A 57 -7.96 -4.29 -0.86
N THR A 58 -8.57 -3.19 -1.29
CA THR A 58 -7.91 -1.87 -1.32
C THR A 58 -8.70 -0.82 -0.54
N GLY A 59 -9.34 0.10 -1.21
CA GLY A 59 -10.22 1.13 -0.70
C GLY A 59 -11.28 1.49 -1.72
N GLY A 60 -12.00 2.57 -1.50
CA GLY A 60 -12.99 3.06 -2.45
C GLY A 60 -12.35 3.46 -3.79
N VAL A 61 -13.09 3.28 -4.89
CA VAL A 61 -12.60 3.52 -6.26
C VAL A 61 -12.13 4.96 -6.53
N SER A 62 -12.62 5.93 -5.75
CA SER A 62 -12.22 7.34 -5.83
C SER A 62 -11.00 7.68 -4.97
N GLY A 63 -10.52 6.74 -4.15
CA GLY A 63 -9.36 6.92 -3.27
C GLY A 63 -8.04 6.53 -3.95
N VAL A 64 -6.93 6.86 -3.29
CA VAL A 64 -5.57 6.55 -3.76
C VAL A 64 -5.29 5.04 -3.77
N TRP A 65 -5.81 4.30 -2.82
CA TRP A 65 -5.51 2.88 -2.66
C TRP A 65 -6.00 2.00 -3.80
N TYR A 66 -7.13 2.36 -4.45
CA TYR A 66 -7.65 1.52 -5.54
C TYR A 66 -6.75 1.53 -6.79
N PRO A 67 -6.38 2.69 -7.37
CA PRO A 67 -5.46 2.72 -8.51
C PRO A 67 -4.06 2.23 -8.15
N LEU A 68 -3.55 2.58 -6.96
CA LEU A 68 -2.24 2.12 -6.50
C LEU A 68 -2.21 0.60 -6.27
N GLY A 69 -3.25 0.04 -5.63
CA GLY A 69 -3.41 -1.41 -5.46
C GLY A 69 -3.53 -2.13 -6.80
N GLY A 70 -4.15 -1.50 -7.80
CA GLY A 70 -4.18 -2.03 -9.16
C GLY A 70 -2.78 -2.14 -9.79
N ALA A 71 -1.94 -1.13 -9.62
CA ALA A 71 -0.54 -1.15 -10.06
C ALA A 71 0.27 -2.22 -9.28
N MET A 72 0.08 -2.32 -7.97
CA MET A 72 0.72 -3.34 -7.14
C MET A 72 0.33 -4.77 -7.57
N CYS A 73 -0.97 -5.01 -7.82
CA CYS A 73 -1.44 -6.30 -8.35
C CYS A 73 -0.78 -6.61 -9.70
N GLY A 74 -0.71 -5.62 -10.60
CA GLY A 74 -0.04 -5.75 -11.88
C GLY A 74 1.43 -6.11 -11.74
N ALA A 75 2.15 -5.40 -10.86
CA ALA A 75 3.57 -5.62 -10.60
C ALA A 75 3.86 -7.02 -10.02
N MET A 76 2.99 -7.54 -9.15
CA MET A 76 3.13 -8.88 -8.56
C MET A 76 2.69 -10.00 -9.49
N THR A 77 1.84 -9.72 -10.49
CA THR A 77 1.28 -10.73 -11.41
C THR A 77 2.32 -11.17 -12.44
N LYS A 78 2.59 -12.47 -12.51
CA LYS A 78 3.48 -13.05 -13.53
C LYS A 78 3.20 -14.54 -13.72
N ASP A 79 3.28 -15.01 -14.96
CA ASP A 79 3.11 -16.42 -15.33
C ASP A 79 1.75 -17.00 -14.85
N LYS A 80 1.80 -17.92 -13.89
CA LYS A 80 0.63 -18.55 -13.27
C LYS A 80 0.20 -17.90 -11.96
N LEU A 81 0.90 -16.86 -11.51
CA LEU A 81 0.58 -16.06 -10.33
C LEU A 81 -0.24 -14.86 -10.79
N ASN A 82 -1.51 -14.81 -10.44
CA ASN A 82 -2.44 -13.77 -10.86
C ASN A 82 -3.07 -13.11 -9.64
N ILE A 83 -2.94 -11.78 -9.51
CA ILE A 83 -3.50 -11.00 -8.42
C ILE A 83 -4.47 -9.95 -9.00
N THR A 84 -5.69 -9.90 -8.49
CA THR A 84 -6.73 -8.97 -8.92
C THR A 84 -7.07 -7.99 -7.82
N VAL A 85 -7.25 -6.70 -8.19
CA VAL A 85 -7.65 -5.65 -7.27
C VAL A 85 -9.16 -5.67 -7.05
N GLN A 86 -9.60 -5.45 -5.81
CA GLN A 86 -11.00 -5.27 -5.44
C GLN A 86 -11.17 -4.02 -4.57
N ALA A 87 -12.21 -3.23 -4.87
CA ALA A 87 -12.61 -2.11 -4.02
C ALA A 87 -13.18 -2.60 -2.69
N SER A 88 -13.02 -1.80 -1.64
CA SER A 88 -13.57 -2.07 -0.31
C SER A 88 -13.90 -0.78 0.43
N GLY A 89 -14.50 -0.90 1.62
CA GLY A 89 -14.70 0.19 2.56
C GLY A 89 -13.41 0.65 3.24
N GLY A 90 -12.31 -0.12 3.14
CA GLY A 90 -11.00 0.24 3.71
C GLY A 90 -10.44 -0.79 4.68
N SER A 91 -9.60 -0.34 5.61
CA SER A 91 -8.73 -1.19 6.43
C SER A 91 -9.47 -2.25 7.24
N VAL A 92 -10.53 -1.88 7.97
CA VAL A 92 -11.27 -2.81 8.84
C VAL A 92 -11.93 -3.92 8.02
N GLU A 93 -12.57 -3.55 6.89
CA GLU A 93 -13.15 -4.53 5.97
C GLU A 93 -12.07 -5.45 5.38
N ASN A 94 -10.92 -4.89 4.97
CA ASN A 94 -9.84 -5.69 4.39
C ASN A 94 -9.29 -6.70 5.38
N VAL A 95 -9.04 -6.30 6.62
CA VAL A 95 -8.57 -7.20 7.68
C VAL A 95 -9.59 -8.33 7.93
N ARG A 96 -10.88 -8.01 8.09
CA ARG A 96 -11.92 -9.02 8.31
C ARG A 96 -12.08 -9.99 7.15
N THR A 97 -12.02 -9.48 5.92
CA THR A 97 -12.15 -10.34 4.73
C THR A 97 -10.91 -11.20 4.48
N MET A 98 -9.72 -10.77 4.92
CA MET A 98 -8.54 -11.64 4.95
C MET A 98 -8.67 -12.72 6.03
N LEU A 99 -9.11 -12.38 7.23
CA LEU A 99 -9.32 -13.37 8.32
C LEU A 99 -10.39 -14.40 7.97
N SER A 100 -11.46 -14.00 7.29
CA SER A 100 -12.49 -14.92 6.80
C SER A 100 -12.07 -15.76 5.58
N GLY A 101 -10.95 -15.43 4.93
CA GLY A 101 -10.48 -16.09 3.71
C GLY A 101 -11.25 -15.67 2.44
N GLU A 102 -12.02 -14.58 2.49
CA GLU A 102 -12.68 -14.01 1.31
C GLU A 102 -11.69 -13.26 0.40
N ARG A 103 -10.64 -12.68 1.00
CA ARG A 103 -9.53 -12.02 0.29
C ARG A 103 -8.20 -12.59 0.77
N ASP A 104 -7.22 -12.58 -0.11
CA ASP A 104 -5.90 -13.15 0.15
C ASP A 104 -4.91 -12.09 0.63
N LEU A 105 -5.05 -10.87 0.09
CA LEU A 105 -4.23 -9.71 0.40
C LEU A 105 -5.11 -8.51 0.71
N GLY A 106 -4.55 -7.52 1.41
CA GLY A 106 -5.26 -6.28 1.69
C GLY A 106 -4.33 -5.13 2.04
N LEU A 107 -4.75 -3.92 1.66
CA LEU A 107 -4.14 -2.69 2.14
C LEU A 107 -4.79 -2.30 3.47
N SER A 108 -3.99 -1.87 4.42
CA SER A 108 -4.46 -1.42 5.72
C SER A 108 -3.62 -0.25 6.24
N SER A 109 -4.21 0.60 7.07
CA SER A 109 -3.45 1.45 7.97
C SER A 109 -2.71 0.59 8.99
N ALA A 110 -1.53 1.00 9.42
CA ALA A 110 -0.71 0.31 10.41
C ALA A 110 -1.47 0.08 11.73
N SER A 111 -2.25 1.06 12.17
CA SER A 111 -3.09 0.96 13.38
C SER A 111 -4.10 -0.19 13.29
N ILE A 112 -4.85 -0.25 12.20
CA ILE A 112 -5.88 -1.27 11.98
C ILE A 112 -5.26 -2.66 11.79
N ALA A 113 -4.08 -2.73 11.13
CA ALA A 113 -3.32 -3.96 11.03
C ALA A 113 -2.93 -4.50 12.41
N TYR A 114 -2.45 -3.60 13.29
CA TYR A 114 -2.12 -3.92 14.68
C TYR A 114 -3.34 -4.36 15.48
N TYR A 115 -4.45 -3.61 15.39
CA TYR A 115 -5.69 -3.97 16.09
C TYR A 115 -6.24 -5.33 15.66
N GLY A 116 -6.23 -5.59 14.36
CA GLY A 116 -6.66 -6.88 13.83
C GLY A 116 -5.76 -8.02 14.30
N TYR A 117 -4.45 -7.81 14.37
CA TYR A 117 -3.49 -8.83 14.82
C TYR A 117 -3.62 -9.14 16.32
N GLU A 118 -3.76 -8.09 17.15
CA GLU A 118 -3.90 -8.22 18.59
C GLU A 118 -5.33 -8.57 19.05
N GLY A 119 -6.33 -8.51 18.17
CA GLY A 119 -7.73 -8.77 18.50
C GLY A 119 -8.32 -7.73 19.47
N ILE A 120 -8.02 -6.47 19.27
CA ILE A 120 -8.47 -5.35 20.13
C ILE A 120 -9.30 -4.33 19.33
N ASN A 121 -9.94 -3.39 20.02
CA ASN A 121 -10.82 -2.39 19.43
C ASN A 121 -11.93 -3.05 18.58
N ASP A 122 -12.04 -2.66 17.33
CA ASP A 122 -13.06 -3.18 16.40
C ASP A 122 -12.92 -4.69 16.13
N PHE A 123 -11.83 -5.33 16.59
CA PHE A 123 -11.55 -6.77 16.42
C PHE A 123 -11.60 -7.54 17.76
N GLU A 124 -12.19 -6.96 18.80
CA GLU A 124 -12.28 -7.63 20.11
C GLU A 124 -12.95 -9.01 19.97
N GLY A 125 -12.20 -10.05 20.37
CA GLY A 125 -12.62 -11.44 20.29
C GLY A 125 -12.39 -12.12 18.92
N GLU A 126 -11.81 -11.45 17.95
CA GLU A 126 -11.37 -12.03 16.69
C GLU A 126 -9.91 -12.54 16.81
N ASP A 127 -9.60 -13.72 16.23
CA ASP A 127 -8.23 -14.26 16.20
C ASP A 127 -7.47 -13.72 14.97
N GLY A 128 -6.64 -12.73 15.20
CA GLY A 128 -5.80 -12.10 14.18
C GLY A 128 -4.43 -12.74 13.98
N SER A 129 -4.12 -13.83 14.71
CA SER A 129 -2.76 -14.43 14.73
C SER A 129 -2.25 -14.91 13.37
N ALA A 130 -3.13 -15.07 12.38
CA ALA A 130 -2.78 -15.42 11.01
C ALA A 130 -2.32 -14.23 10.16
N LEU A 131 -2.59 -12.98 10.55
CA LEU A 131 -2.23 -11.78 9.78
C LEU A 131 -0.71 -11.59 9.70
N ARG A 132 -0.23 -11.16 8.54
CA ARG A 132 1.20 -10.91 8.27
C ARG A 132 1.37 -9.68 7.40
N SER A 133 2.42 -8.89 7.68
CA SER A 133 2.87 -7.82 6.78
C SER A 133 3.69 -8.38 5.63
N LEU A 134 3.59 -7.75 4.47
CA LEU A 134 4.47 -7.95 3.32
C LEU A 134 5.43 -6.78 3.15
N LEU A 135 4.91 -5.55 3.21
CA LEU A 135 5.68 -4.32 3.12
C LEU A 135 4.87 -3.15 3.71
N ALA A 136 5.59 -2.11 4.17
CA ALA A 136 5.04 -0.80 4.48
C ALA A 136 5.34 0.18 3.35
N PHE A 137 4.44 1.13 3.11
CA PHE A 137 4.62 2.15 2.08
C PHE A 137 3.71 3.34 2.35
N ALA A 138 3.94 4.43 1.61
CA ALA A 138 3.05 5.59 1.55
C ALA A 138 2.63 6.10 2.94
N PRO A 139 3.42 6.97 3.57
CA PRO A 139 2.95 7.69 4.74
C PRO A 139 1.68 8.47 4.36
N MET A 140 0.74 8.51 5.29
CA MET A 140 -0.53 9.21 5.16
C MET A 140 -0.64 10.24 6.28
N GLU A 141 -1.04 11.44 5.94
CA GLU A 141 -1.32 12.52 6.88
C GLU A 141 -2.79 12.50 7.30
N MET A 142 -3.05 12.70 8.60
CA MET A 142 -4.39 12.86 9.15
C MET A 142 -4.86 14.30 8.99
N GLN A 143 -5.87 14.50 8.16
CA GLN A 143 -6.26 15.83 7.70
C GLN A 143 -7.70 16.14 8.07
N PHE A 144 -7.91 17.08 9.01
CA PHE A 144 -9.19 17.73 9.20
C PHE A 144 -9.26 19.00 8.34
N VAL A 145 -10.07 18.97 7.31
CA VAL A 145 -10.29 20.09 6.37
C VAL A 145 -11.49 20.90 6.84
N VAL A 146 -11.29 22.19 7.02
CA VAL A 146 -12.35 23.15 7.42
C VAL A 146 -12.33 24.37 6.53
N ARG A 147 -13.45 25.15 6.51
CA ARG A 147 -13.45 26.46 5.85
C ARG A 147 -12.53 27.43 6.58
N ALA A 148 -11.76 28.19 5.86
CA ALA A 148 -10.79 29.13 6.44
C ALA A 148 -11.43 30.24 7.30
N ASP A 149 -12.72 30.54 7.05
CA ASP A 149 -13.52 31.52 7.80
C ASP A 149 -14.46 30.88 8.84
N SER A 150 -14.38 29.57 9.06
CA SER A 150 -15.26 28.84 10.01
C SER A 150 -15.04 29.20 11.48
N GLY A 151 -13.85 29.72 11.80
CA GLY A 151 -13.42 29.94 13.18
C GLY A 151 -12.96 28.67 13.91
N ILE A 152 -12.98 27.49 13.28
CA ILE A 152 -12.46 26.23 13.80
C ILE A 152 -10.93 26.25 13.63
N LYS A 153 -10.17 26.13 14.74
CA LYS A 153 -8.71 26.24 14.75
C LYS A 153 -8.04 25.06 15.47
N SER A 154 -8.81 24.26 16.19
CA SER A 154 -8.33 23.10 16.95
C SER A 154 -9.36 21.98 16.90
N LEU A 155 -8.97 20.77 17.31
CA LEU A 155 -9.91 19.64 17.46
C LEU A 155 -11.02 19.96 18.46
N ALA A 156 -10.73 20.71 19.54
CA ALA A 156 -11.73 21.07 20.53
C ALA A 156 -12.84 21.97 19.98
N ASP A 157 -12.59 22.76 18.92
CA ASP A 157 -13.59 23.61 18.26
C ASP A 157 -14.59 22.80 17.43
N LEU A 158 -14.36 21.51 17.25
CA LEU A 158 -15.31 20.60 16.56
C LEU A 158 -16.54 20.28 17.41
N LYS A 159 -16.55 20.60 18.70
CA LYS A 159 -17.70 20.40 19.58
C LYS A 159 -18.96 21.08 19.03
N GLY A 160 -20.02 20.31 18.85
CA GLY A 160 -21.30 20.76 18.27
C GLY A 160 -21.27 21.02 16.77
N LYS A 161 -20.22 20.57 16.04
CA LYS A 161 -20.10 20.72 14.60
C LYS A 161 -20.53 19.44 13.88
N ALA A 162 -20.95 19.59 12.61
CA ALA A 162 -21.19 18.48 11.72
C ALA A 162 -19.85 18.03 11.09
N VAL A 163 -19.40 16.84 11.43
CA VAL A 163 -18.06 16.33 11.08
C VAL A 163 -18.20 15.04 10.28
N GLY A 164 -17.65 15.01 9.08
CA GLY A 164 -17.43 13.77 8.35
C GLY A 164 -16.23 13.06 8.95
N VAL A 165 -16.45 11.82 9.41
CA VAL A 165 -15.42 11.05 10.18
C VAL A 165 -14.88 9.84 9.41
N GLY A 166 -15.30 9.63 8.16
CA GLY A 166 -14.94 8.45 7.38
C GLY A 166 -16.11 7.47 7.23
N ALA A 167 -15.97 6.53 6.32
CA ALA A 167 -16.98 5.49 6.11
C ALA A 167 -16.92 4.43 7.21
N ILE A 168 -18.04 3.78 7.47
CA ILE A 168 -18.08 2.61 8.34
C ILE A 168 -17.10 1.54 7.82
N GLY A 169 -16.24 1.02 8.70
CA GLY A 169 -15.24 0.00 8.33
C GLY A 169 -13.97 0.58 7.66
N SER A 170 -13.79 1.90 7.68
CA SER A 170 -12.56 2.57 7.25
C SER A 170 -11.63 2.84 8.45
N ALA A 171 -10.33 3.03 8.15
CA ALA A 171 -9.39 3.54 9.15
C ALA A 171 -9.70 4.99 9.54
N ASP A 172 -10.28 5.78 8.63
CA ASP A 172 -10.60 7.17 8.90
C ASP A 172 -11.55 7.31 10.08
N GLU A 173 -12.63 6.47 10.14
CA GLU A 173 -13.58 6.50 11.26
C GLU A 173 -12.89 6.18 12.59
N VAL A 174 -12.08 5.11 12.63
CA VAL A 174 -11.35 4.71 13.84
C VAL A 174 -10.39 5.81 14.29
N THR A 175 -9.60 6.35 13.35
CA THR A 175 -8.61 7.39 13.63
C THR A 175 -9.26 8.72 14.03
N ALA A 176 -10.40 9.10 13.42
CA ALA A 176 -11.15 10.29 13.83
C ALA A 176 -11.63 10.17 15.29
N ARG A 177 -12.13 9.01 15.68
CA ARG A 177 -12.58 8.72 17.04
C ARG A 177 -11.42 8.80 18.04
N GLU A 178 -10.24 8.27 17.70
CA GLU A 178 -9.04 8.35 18.52
C GLU A 178 -8.55 9.80 18.69
N LEU A 179 -8.48 10.56 17.58
CA LEU A 179 -8.07 11.97 17.63
C LEU A 179 -9.04 12.84 18.43
N LEU A 180 -10.34 12.63 18.29
CA LEU A 180 -11.33 13.33 19.12
C LEU A 180 -11.20 12.92 20.58
N GLY A 181 -10.99 11.62 20.85
CA GLY A 181 -10.78 11.09 22.20
C GLY A 181 -9.56 11.69 22.90
N SER A 182 -8.46 11.93 22.17
CA SER A 182 -7.24 12.50 22.72
C SER A 182 -7.41 13.93 23.26
N VAL A 183 -8.42 14.66 22.77
CA VAL A 183 -8.79 16.00 23.28
C VAL A 183 -10.06 15.98 24.15
N GLY A 184 -10.51 14.80 24.58
CA GLY A 184 -11.67 14.61 25.45
C GLY A 184 -13.02 14.80 24.79
N LEU A 185 -13.10 14.70 23.46
CA LEU A 185 -14.35 14.67 22.69
C LEU A 185 -14.73 13.24 22.34
N SER A 186 -16.04 13.02 22.21
CA SER A 186 -16.64 11.79 21.67
C SER A 186 -17.63 12.12 20.58
N TYR A 187 -18.22 11.11 19.94
CA TYR A 187 -19.29 11.32 18.97
C TYR A 187 -20.54 11.92 19.58
N ASP A 188 -20.77 11.80 20.90
CA ASP A 188 -21.84 12.51 21.59
C ASP A 188 -21.64 14.05 21.62
N ASP A 189 -20.42 14.52 21.37
CA ASP A 189 -20.05 15.94 21.39
C ASP A 189 -20.12 16.61 20.01
N ILE A 190 -20.30 15.85 18.92
CA ILE A 190 -20.36 16.33 17.53
C ILE A 190 -21.61 15.76 16.82
N ASP A 191 -21.92 16.27 15.62
CA ASP A 191 -22.86 15.62 14.68
C ASP A 191 -22.01 14.80 13.69
N GLU A 192 -21.69 13.55 14.07
CA GLU A 192 -20.83 12.67 13.29
C GLU A 192 -21.57 12.16 12.05
N GLN A 193 -20.88 12.19 10.92
CA GLN A 193 -21.38 11.70 9.64
C GLN A 193 -20.41 10.65 9.08
N MET A 194 -20.83 9.38 9.11
CA MET A 194 -20.04 8.25 8.60
C MET A 194 -20.20 8.12 7.09
N LEU A 195 -19.42 8.88 6.35
CA LEU A 195 -19.49 9.03 4.91
C LEU A 195 -18.13 8.69 4.26
N SER A 196 -18.17 8.14 3.05
CA SER A 196 -16.95 8.03 2.23
C SER A 196 -16.36 9.40 1.93
N VAL A 197 -15.07 9.50 1.63
CA VAL A 197 -14.41 10.78 1.33
C VAL A 197 -15.15 11.57 0.24
N ALA A 198 -15.63 10.92 -0.82
CA ALA A 198 -16.37 11.58 -1.89
C ALA A 198 -17.73 12.16 -1.41
N GLU A 199 -18.43 11.44 -0.54
CA GLU A 199 -19.70 11.90 0.05
C GLU A 199 -19.45 13.02 1.06
N GLN A 200 -18.39 12.92 1.90
CA GLN A 200 -17.96 13.99 2.80
C GLN A 200 -17.68 15.29 2.03
N VAL A 201 -16.87 15.22 0.96
CA VAL A 201 -16.53 16.39 0.14
C VAL A 201 -17.77 17.00 -0.50
N THR A 202 -18.71 16.18 -0.99
CA THR A 202 -19.97 16.67 -1.53
C THR A 202 -20.79 17.38 -0.45
N ALA A 203 -20.94 16.76 0.72
CA ALA A 203 -21.69 17.34 1.86
C ALA A 203 -21.04 18.64 2.38
N PHE A 204 -19.70 18.72 2.38
CA PHE A 204 -18.94 19.90 2.76
C PHE A 204 -19.20 21.07 1.79
N LYS A 205 -19.11 20.82 0.48
CA LYS A 205 -19.43 21.83 -0.55
C LYS A 205 -20.88 22.30 -0.47
N ASP A 206 -21.80 21.41 -0.10
CA ASP A 206 -23.22 21.71 0.14
C ASP A 206 -23.48 22.40 1.50
N ARG A 207 -22.44 22.70 2.28
CA ARG A 207 -22.50 23.27 3.64
C ARG A 207 -23.30 22.43 4.64
N ARG A 208 -23.36 21.12 4.44
CA ARG A 208 -23.94 20.16 5.37
C ARG A 208 -22.93 19.60 6.37
N LEU A 209 -21.63 19.76 6.10
CA LEU A 209 -20.54 19.47 7.01
C LEU A 209 -19.73 20.73 7.31
N ASP A 210 -19.27 20.87 8.54
CA ASP A 210 -18.34 21.91 8.99
C ASP A 210 -16.89 21.47 8.80
N ALA A 211 -16.60 20.17 8.95
CA ALA A 211 -15.29 19.58 8.78
C ALA A 211 -15.38 18.24 8.01
N VAL A 212 -14.31 17.94 7.26
CA VAL A 212 -14.08 16.65 6.61
C VAL A 212 -12.82 16.05 7.18
N PHE A 213 -12.86 14.78 7.57
CA PHE A 213 -11.69 14.04 7.99
C PHE A 213 -11.30 12.95 7.01
N LEU A 214 -10.00 12.84 6.74
CA LEU A 214 -9.42 11.75 5.98
C LEU A 214 -7.96 11.53 6.37
N THR A 215 -7.52 10.28 6.26
CA THR A 215 -6.14 9.86 6.38
C THR A 215 -5.64 9.45 5.00
N ALA A 216 -4.83 10.28 4.37
CA ALA A 216 -4.32 10.03 3.02
C ALA A 216 -3.04 10.80 2.76
N SER A 217 -2.19 10.28 1.87
CA SER A 217 -0.99 11.00 1.42
C SER A 217 -1.35 12.30 0.70
N ALA A 218 -0.85 13.42 1.20
CA ALA A 218 -1.05 14.72 0.58
C ALA A 218 -0.10 14.90 -0.64
N PRO A 219 -0.55 15.54 -1.76
CA PRO A 219 -1.89 16.08 -1.97
C PRO A 219 -2.91 15.01 -2.39
N THR A 220 -4.12 15.06 -1.84
CA THR A 220 -5.20 14.14 -2.20
C THR A 220 -6.28 14.86 -3.01
N SER A 221 -6.89 14.14 -3.96
CA SER A 221 -7.97 14.67 -4.80
C SER A 221 -9.19 15.12 -4.00
N GLY A 222 -9.49 14.45 -2.88
CA GLY A 222 -10.61 14.82 -2.00
C GLY A 222 -10.44 16.22 -1.40
N VAL A 223 -9.25 16.53 -0.87
CA VAL A 223 -8.94 17.86 -0.31
C VAL A 223 -8.90 18.92 -1.40
N LEU A 224 -8.30 18.62 -2.55
CA LEU A 224 -8.28 19.55 -3.70
C LEU A 224 -9.69 19.85 -4.23
N ASP A 225 -10.59 18.86 -4.25
CA ASP A 225 -11.98 19.07 -4.64
C ASP A 225 -12.74 19.90 -3.60
N ALA A 226 -12.55 19.67 -2.30
CA ALA A 226 -13.10 20.53 -1.24
C ALA A 226 -12.63 21.98 -1.40
N ALA A 227 -11.34 22.19 -1.72
CA ALA A 227 -10.73 23.51 -1.94
C ALA A 227 -11.15 24.20 -3.25
N SER A 228 -11.79 23.47 -4.17
CA SER A 228 -12.13 24.01 -5.51
C SER A 228 -13.21 25.09 -5.49
N GLN A 229 -14.09 25.09 -4.50
CA GLN A 229 -15.22 26.01 -4.39
C GLN A 229 -15.20 26.88 -3.13
N GLU A 230 -14.44 26.47 -2.11
CA GLU A 230 -14.35 27.13 -0.82
C GLU A 230 -12.91 27.43 -0.46
N LYS A 231 -12.66 28.50 0.30
CA LYS A 231 -11.37 28.69 0.93
C LYS A 231 -11.28 27.77 2.13
N VAL A 232 -10.35 26.83 2.10
CA VAL A 232 -10.15 25.85 3.16
C VAL A 232 -8.81 26.04 3.87
N THR A 233 -8.70 25.42 5.02
CA THR A 233 -7.45 25.19 5.76
C THR A 233 -7.50 23.84 6.44
N LEU A 234 -6.37 23.39 6.96
CA LEU A 234 -6.29 22.21 7.82
C LEU A 234 -6.28 22.64 9.29
N ILE A 235 -6.89 21.84 10.16
CA ILE A 235 -6.74 22.00 11.61
C ILE A 235 -5.33 21.50 11.97
N PRO A 236 -4.46 22.34 12.59
CA PRO A 236 -3.19 21.88 13.11
C PRO A 236 -3.41 20.96 14.31
N ILE A 237 -2.69 19.85 14.36
CA ILE A 237 -2.64 18.91 15.47
C ILE A 237 -1.15 18.79 15.82
N GLY A 238 -0.66 19.73 16.60
CA GLY A 238 0.76 19.88 16.92
C GLY A 238 1.02 20.06 18.41
N GLY A 239 2.28 20.25 18.77
CA GLY A 239 2.71 20.47 20.13
C GLY A 239 2.37 19.30 21.08
N ASP A 240 1.93 19.65 22.32
CA ASP A 240 1.63 18.66 23.35
C ASP A 240 0.51 17.68 22.95
N ASP A 241 -0.48 18.11 22.16
CA ASP A 241 -1.58 17.24 21.70
C ASP A 241 -1.03 16.14 20.78
N LEU A 242 -0.15 16.49 19.84
CA LEU A 242 0.51 15.53 18.97
C LEU A 242 1.45 14.60 19.74
N ASP A 243 2.22 15.16 20.70
CA ASP A 243 3.14 14.40 21.54
C ASP A 243 2.42 13.34 22.37
N ASN A 244 1.31 13.72 22.97
CA ASN A 244 0.46 12.83 23.76
C ASN A 244 -0.18 11.75 22.85
N PHE A 245 -0.71 12.16 21.70
CA PHE A 245 -1.35 11.24 20.75
C PHE A 245 -0.40 10.14 20.28
N VAL A 246 0.80 10.47 19.80
CA VAL A 246 1.77 9.46 19.31
C VAL A 246 2.41 8.65 20.45
N THR A 247 2.34 9.14 21.70
CA THR A 247 2.76 8.38 22.87
C THR A 247 1.72 7.33 23.26
N GLU A 248 0.44 7.68 23.19
CA GLU A 248 -0.67 6.78 23.49
C GLU A 248 -0.85 5.72 22.37
N TYR A 249 -0.62 6.14 21.12
CA TYR A 249 -0.78 5.31 19.93
C TYR A 249 0.54 5.19 19.15
N PRO A 250 1.47 4.31 19.54
CA PRO A 250 2.84 4.27 19.02
C PRO A 250 2.99 3.79 17.56
N TYR A 251 1.93 3.38 16.92
CA TYR A 251 1.86 3.06 15.48
C TYR A 251 1.56 4.29 14.60
N TYR A 252 1.36 5.46 15.21
CA TYR A 252 1.31 6.77 14.55
C TYR A 252 2.63 7.52 14.76
N PHE A 253 2.90 8.47 13.91
CA PHE A 253 4.10 9.29 13.98
C PHE A 253 3.78 10.76 13.71
N LYS A 254 4.72 11.64 14.04
CA LYS A 254 4.60 13.06 13.76
C LYS A 254 4.99 13.33 12.33
N THR A 255 4.18 14.12 11.63
CA THR A 255 4.45 14.59 10.27
C THR A 255 3.84 15.97 10.07
N SER A 256 3.85 16.46 8.85
CA SER A 256 3.26 17.75 8.48
C SER A 256 2.78 17.76 7.04
N VAL A 257 1.86 18.67 6.77
CA VAL A 257 1.38 18.99 5.42
C VAL A 257 1.91 20.37 5.03
N THR A 258 2.53 20.48 3.87
CA THR A 258 3.27 21.67 3.44
C THR A 258 2.54 22.49 2.37
N PRO A 259 2.91 23.78 2.18
CA PRO A 259 2.40 24.61 1.08
C PRO A 259 2.73 24.08 -0.32
N GLU A 260 3.78 23.27 -0.46
CA GLU A 260 4.12 22.58 -1.71
C GLU A 260 3.11 21.51 -2.06
N GLN A 261 2.54 20.85 -1.04
CA GLN A 261 1.49 19.83 -1.22
C GLN A 261 0.13 20.49 -1.46
N TYR A 262 -0.21 21.54 -0.71
CA TYR A 262 -1.46 22.29 -0.89
C TYR A 262 -1.23 23.80 -0.93
N SER A 263 -1.35 24.39 -2.10
CA SER A 263 -1.11 25.82 -2.35
C SER A 263 -2.05 26.78 -1.59
N PHE A 264 -3.10 26.28 -0.94
CA PHE A 264 -3.96 27.09 -0.07
C PHE A 264 -3.40 27.26 1.36
N LEU A 265 -2.41 26.47 1.74
CA LEU A 265 -1.68 26.64 3.00
C LEU A 265 -0.65 27.77 2.85
N THR A 266 -0.46 28.53 3.92
CA THR A 266 0.55 29.62 3.99
C THR A 266 1.78 29.23 4.80
N GLU A 267 1.68 28.17 5.57
CA GLU A 267 2.72 27.61 6.42
C GLU A 267 2.52 26.09 6.53
N GLU A 268 3.52 25.41 7.03
CA GLU A 268 3.48 23.99 7.32
C GLU A 268 2.51 23.72 8.47
N VAL A 269 1.71 22.67 8.35
CA VAL A 269 0.71 22.27 9.34
C VAL A 269 1.11 20.93 9.94
N GLU A 270 1.47 20.91 11.23
CA GLU A 270 1.76 19.67 11.95
C GLU A 270 0.49 18.85 12.10
N VAL A 271 0.62 17.54 11.83
CA VAL A 271 -0.47 16.56 11.93
C VAL A 271 0.11 15.18 12.30
N PRO A 272 -0.69 14.26 12.86
CA PRO A 272 -0.28 12.87 12.97
C PRO A 272 -0.22 12.20 11.58
N GLY A 273 0.64 11.19 11.47
CA GLY A 273 0.78 10.35 10.31
C GLY A 273 0.59 8.87 10.62
N ALA A 274 0.17 8.12 9.62
CA ALA A 274 0.06 6.67 9.65
C ALA A 274 0.74 6.05 8.44
N MET A 275 1.32 4.84 8.58
CA MET A 275 1.82 4.08 7.43
C MET A 275 0.69 3.26 6.82
N THR A 276 0.76 3.08 5.51
CA THR A 276 0.02 2.05 4.81
C THR A 276 0.83 0.77 4.78
N VAL A 277 0.19 -0.37 4.99
CA VAL A 277 0.82 -1.69 4.91
C VAL A 277 0.07 -2.58 3.92
N LEU A 278 0.82 -3.35 3.14
CA LEU A 278 0.30 -4.48 2.38
C LEU A 278 0.40 -5.72 3.26
N MET A 279 -0.72 -6.41 3.38
CA MET A 279 -0.88 -7.55 4.28
C MET A 279 -1.39 -8.78 3.54
N CYS A 280 -1.17 -9.93 4.15
CA CYS A 280 -1.80 -11.20 3.82
C CYS A 280 -2.05 -12.01 5.10
N THR A 281 -2.39 -13.28 4.95
CA THR A 281 -2.42 -14.25 6.06
C THR A 281 -1.43 -15.38 5.82
N THR A 282 -1.17 -16.17 6.85
CA THR A 282 -0.36 -17.40 6.76
C THR A 282 -0.95 -18.48 5.86
N ASN A 283 -2.11 -18.24 5.24
CA ASN A 283 -2.71 -19.14 4.24
C ASN A 283 -1.94 -19.14 2.90
N LEU A 284 -1.20 -18.05 2.60
CA LEU A 284 -0.31 -18.02 1.46
C LEU A 284 0.96 -18.83 1.78
N SER A 285 1.51 -19.54 0.78
CA SER A 285 2.78 -20.24 1.00
C SER A 285 3.98 -19.28 0.96
N ASN A 286 5.09 -19.69 1.56
CA ASN A 286 6.32 -18.89 1.56
C ASN A 286 6.80 -18.60 0.13
N GLU A 287 6.69 -19.59 -0.76
CA GLU A 287 7.09 -19.49 -2.16
C GLU A 287 6.19 -18.51 -2.92
N GLN A 288 4.87 -18.50 -2.64
CA GLN A 288 3.94 -17.56 -3.25
C GLN A 288 4.27 -16.12 -2.87
N VAL A 289 4.46 -15.86 -1.57
CA VAL A 289 4.79 -14.52 -1.08
C VAL A 289 6.17 -14.07 -1.57
N TYR A 290 7.15 -14.96 -1.55
CA TYR A 290 8.48 -14.67 -2.08
C TYR A 290 8.41 -14.26 -3.56
N ALA A 291 7.72 -15.04 -4.39
CA ALA A 291 7.56 -14.75 -5.81
C ALA A 291 6.75 -13.46 -6.07
N MET A 292 5.73 -13.17 -5.24
CA MET A 292 5.00 -11.90 -5.32
C MET A 292 5.93 -10.71 -5.11
N LEU A 293 6.79 -10.75 -4.09
CA LEU A 293 7.73 -9.67 -3.79
C LEU A 293 8.84 -9.57 -4.84
N GLU A 294 9.37 -10.70 -5.32
CA GLU A 294 10.36 -10.71 -6.41
C GLU A 294 9.80 -10.03 -7.68
N ASN A 295 8.58 -10.37 -8.08
CA ASN A 295 7.91 -9.73 -9.21
C ASN A 295 7.62 -8.26 -8.94
N PHE A 296 7.13 -7.93 -7.73
CA PHE A 296 6.82 -6.57 -7.30
C PHE A 296 8.02 -5.64 -7.47
N TYR A 297 9.17 -6.01 -6.90
CA TYR A 297 10.37 -5.17 -6.98
C TYR A 297 11.02 -5.18 -8.37
N ALA A 298 10.84 -6.24 -9.15
CA ALA A 298 11.26 -6.24 -10.56
C ALA A 298 10.44 -5.26 -11.44
N ASN A 299 9.22 -4.89 -11.02
CA ASN A 299 8.30 -4.00 -11.73
C ASN A 299 7.91 -2.77 -10.88
N ILE A 300 8.75 -2.37 -9.92
CA ILE A 300 8.42 -1.30 -8.96
C ILE A 300 8.20 0.06 -9.64
N ASP A 301 8.81 0.31 -10.79
CA ASP A 301 8.64 1.53 -11.55
C ASP A 301 7.18 1.79 -11.96
N ASP A 302 6.40 0.73 -12.24
CA ASP A 302 4.97 0.83 -12.54
C ASP A 302 4.18 1.30 -11.32
N VAL A 303 4.59 0.87 -10.12
CA VAL A 303 3.98 1.27 -8.84
C VAL A 303 4.33 2.73 -8.52
N HIS A 304 5.61 3.14 -8.72
CA HIS A 304 6.04 4.53 -8.55
C HIS A 304 5.30 5.47 -9.49
N ALA A 305 5.06 5.04 -10.73
CA ALA A 305 4.33 5.83 -11.74
C ALA A 305 2.83 5.96 -11.44
N ALA A 306 2.26 5.03 -10.66
CA ALA A 306 0.82 5.02 -10.39
C ALA A 306 0.38 6.16 -9.45
N HIS A 307 1.20 6.51 -8.46
CA HIS A 307 0.92 7.61 -7.54
C HIS A 307 2.18 8.10 -6.83
N GLY A 308 2.29 9.43 -6.64
CA GLY A 308 3.45 10.06 -5.99
C GLY A 308 3.74 9.58 -4.57
N SER A 309 2.73 9.11 -3.83
CA SER A 309 2.92 8.55 -2.48
C SER A 309 3.76 7.27 -2.44
N ALA A 310 3.89 6.56 -3.56
CA ALA A 310 4.73 5.38 -3.67
C ALA A 310 6.15 5.68 -4.20
N ALA A 311 6.46 6.94 -4.55
CA ALA A 311 7.72 7.31 -5.20
C ALA A 311 8.98 6.97 -4.36
N ASN A 312 8.85 6.93 -3.04
CA ASN A 312 9.95 6.64 -2.12
C ASN A 312 9.95 5.19 -1.60
N LEU A 313 9.10 4.33 -2.14
CA LEU A 313 9.06 2.92 -1.76
C LEU A 313 10.26 2.20 -2.33
N THR A 314 11.13 1.69 -1.44
CA THR A 314 12.27 0.82 -1.76
C THR A 314 12.19 -0.44 -0.91
N MET A 315 13.10 -1.39 -1.12
CA MET A 315 13.18 -2.58 -0.26
C MET A 315 13.52 -2.20 1.19
N GLU A 316 14.38 -1.21 1.37
CA GLU A 316 14.85 -0.75 2.69
C GLU A 316 13.71 -0.09 3.45
N THR A 317 12.98 0.82 2.82
CA THR A 317 11.88 1.55 3.47
C THR A 317 10.66 0.65 3.72
N ALA A 318 10.51 -0.41 2.94
CA ALA A 318 9.36 -1.31 3.02
C ALA A 318 9.29 -2.15 4.31
N VAL A 319 10.38 -2.28 5.04
CA VAL A 319 10.43 -3.03 6.31
C VAL A 319 10.42 -2.14 7.55
N GLU A 320 10.38 -0.82 7.35
CA GLU A 320 10.35 0.15 8.45
C GLU A 320 8.93 0.32 9.00
N GLY A 321 8.79 0.35 10.34
CA GLY A 321 7.53 0.65 11.01
C GLY A 321 6.40 -0.35 10.76
N LEU A 322 6.72 -1.60 10.45
CA LEU A 322 5.73 -2.67 10.29
C LEU A 322 5.02 -2.94 11.61
N PRO A 323 3.68 -2.88 11.66
CA PRO A 323 2.93 -3.00 12.91
C PRO A 323 2.78 -4.43 13.40
N ILE A 324 2.92 -5.41 12.51
CA ILE A 324 2.75 -6.84 12.78
C ILE A 324 3.87 -7.64 12.11
N PRO A 325 4.13 -8.90 12.51
CA PRO A 325 5.20 -9.71 11.96
C PRO A 325 5.13 -9.84 10.43
N LEU A 326 6.30 -9.87 9.79
CA LEU A 326 6.41 -10.23 8.38
C LEU A 326 5.90 -11.65 8.12
N HIS A 327 5.39 -11.88 6.91
CA HIS A 327 5.18 -13.25 6.41
C HIS A 327 6.53 -13.94 6.26
N PRO A 328 6.68 -15.23 6.62
CA PRO A 328 7.99 -15.91 6.52
C PRO A 328 8.60 -15.88 5.12
N GLY A 329 7.78 -15.93 4.06
CA GLY A 329 8.27 -15.76 2.68
C GLY A 329 8.75 -14.34 2.38
N ALA A 330 8.15 -13.31 2.98
CA ALA A 330 8.61 -11.93 2.89
C ALA A 330 9.92 -11.73 3.68
N GLU A 331 9.97 -12.25 4.89
CA GLU A 331 11.19 -12.21 5.72
C GLU A 331 12.38 -12.86 5.01
N GLN A 332 12.17 -14.02 4.38
CA GLN A 332 13.19 -14.69 3.60
C GLN A 332 13.63 -13.85 2.39
N PHE A 333 12.66 -13.28 1.66
CA PHE A 333 12.95 -12.40 0.53
C PHE A 333 13.86 -11.24 0.93
N TYR A 334 13.51 -10.49 2.00
CA TYR A 334 14.30 -9.35 2.45
C TYR A 334 15.69 -9.75 2.98
N LYS A 335 15.83 -10.92 3.63
CA LYS A 335 17.12 -11.46 4.05
C LYS A 335 18.01 -11.80 2.86
N ASP A 336 17.46 -12.44 1.84
CA ASP A 336 18.22 -12.84 0.64
C ASP A 336 18.70 -11.61 -0.16
N HIS A 337 18.03 -10.47 0.00
CA HIS A 337 18.40 -9.18 -0.61
C HIS A 337 19.21 -8.26 0.32
N GLY A 338 19.54 -8.73 1.54
CA GLY A 338 20.42 -8.01 2.47
C GLY A 338 19.77 -6.79 3.15
N VAL A 339 18.44 -6.78 3.24
CA VAL A 339 17.67 -5.71 3.91
C VAL A 339 17.48 -6.03 5.40
N LEU A 340 17.38 -7.30 5.76
CA LEU A 340 17.24 -7.80 7.14
C LEU A 340 18.46 -8.61 7.59
#